data_a68c6e8b61bcfbe90e06b8a72871ae37
#
_entry.id   a68c6e8b61bcfbe90e06b8a72871ae37
#
_cell.length_a   1.000
_cell.length_b   1.000
_cell.length_c   1.000
_cell.angle_alpha   90.00
_cell.angle_beta   90.00
_cell.angle_gamma   90.00
#
_symmetry.space_group_name_H-M   'P 1'
#
loop_
_entity.id
_entity.type
_entity.pdbx_description
1 polymer ?
#
loop_
_entity_poly.entity_id
_entity_poly.type
_entity_poly.pdbx_seq_one_letter_code
_entity_poly.pdbx_strand_id
1 'polypeptide(L)'
;MSKEKGDIAEKKAVSFLKNLHYEIIETNFFAKKLGEVDIIASKDGIYHFIEVKSANDYETATNNLTSSKLSKIKRSVNYYIQTNDIKSPYCIDAIIVVD
;
A
#
# COMPACT_ATOMS: atom_id res chain seq x y z
N MET A 1 -3.66 2.42 16.12
CA MET A 1 -3.83 1.00 15.75
C MET A 1 -2.64 0.22 16.27
N SER A 2 -2.88 -0.91 16.89
CA SER A 2 -1.79 -1.74 17.37
C SER A 2 -1.08 -2.43 16.19
N LYS A 3 0.16 -2.84 16.41
CA LYS A 3 0.93 -3.54 15.39
C LYS A 3 0.23 -4.82 14.93
N GLU A 4 -0.33 -5.58 15.89
CA GLU A 4 -1.06 -6.82 15.58
C GLU A 4 -2.26 -6.55 14.68
N LYS A 5 -3.04 -5.53 14.96
CA LYS A 5 -4.21 -5.16 14.17
C LYS A 5 -3.79 -4.73 12.76
N GLY A 6 -2.68 -3.99 12.65
CA GLY A 6 -2.12 -3.61 11.37
C GLY A 6 -1.66 -4.81 10.55
N ASP A 7 -1.01 -5.78 11.20
CA ASP A 7 -0.54 -6.99 10.53
C ASP A 7 -1.71 -7.85 10.03
N ILE A 8 -2.80 -7.92 10.80
CA ILE A 8 -4.00 -8.65 10.40
C ILE A 8 -4.64 -8.00 9.19
N ALA A 9 -4.79 -6.68 9.20
CA ALA A 9 -5.37 -5.94 8.09
C ALA A 9 -4.53 -6.12 6.82
N GLU A 10 -3.22 -6.07 6.95
CA GLU A 10 -2.32 -6.26 5.81
C GLU A 10 -2.42 -7.66 5.23
N LYS A 11 -2.51 -8.69 6.08
CA LYS A 11 -2.70 -10.07 5.62
C LYS A 11 -4.03 -10.23 4.87
N LYS A 12 -5.09 -9.61 5.37
CA LYS A 12 -6.39 -9.62 4.69
C LYS A 12 -6.29 -8.95 3.32
N ALA A 13 -5.58 -7.83 3.25
CA ALA A 13 -5.38 -7.11 1.98
C ALA A 13 -4.59 -7.96 0.98
N VAL A 14 -3.53 -8.64 1.43
CA VAL A 14 -2.74 -9.52 0.59
C VAL A 14 -3.60 -10.65 0.02
N SER A 15 -4.40 -11.31 0.88
CA SER A 15 -5.30 -12.38 0.44
C SER A 15 -6.32 -11.89 -0.57
N PHE A 16 -6.89 -10.71 -0.33
CA PHE A 16 -7.83 -10.08 -1.24
C PHE A 16 -7.22 -9.86 -2.62
N LEU A 17 -6.00 -9.33 -2.65
CA LEU A 17 -5.28 -9.06 -3.91
C LEU A 17 -4.94 -10.35 -4.64
N LYS A 18 -4.49 -11.37 -3.93
CA LYS A 18 -4.18 -12.68 -4.55
C LYS A 18 -5.42 -13.31 -5.16
N ASN A 19 -6.57 -13.18 -4.49
CA ASN A 19 -7.84 -13.69 -5.03
C ASN A 19 -8.26 -12.96 -6.30
N LEU A 20 -7.80 -11.72 -6.49
CA LEU A 20 -8.04 -10.94 -7.69
C LEU A 20 -6.92 -11.10 -8.72
N HIS A 21 -6.04 -12.08 -8.52
CA HIS A 21 -4.94 -12.43 -9.44
C HIS A 21 -3.83 -11.36 -9.52
N TYR A 22 -3.63 -10.59 -8.45
CA TYR A 22 -2.46 -9.73 -8.34
C TYR A 22 -1.26 -10.56 -7.94
N GLU A 23 -0.10 -10.22 -8.48
CA GLU A 23 1.16 -10.76 -8.01
C GLU A 23 1.69 -9.84 -6.92
N ILE A 24 1.95 -10.40 -5.73
CA ILE A 24 2.51 -9.63 -4.63
C ILE A 24 4.03 -9.61 -4.80
N ILE A 25 4.58 -8.42 -5.01
CA ILE A 25 6.01 -8.27 -5.25
C ILE A 25 6.77 -8.10 -3.94
N GLU A 26 6.25 -7.25 -3.07
CA GLU A 26 6.89 -6.95 -1.81
C GLU A 26 5.88 -6.42 -0.81
N THR A 27 6.09 -6.68 0.47
CA THR A 27 5.29 -6.07 1.54
C THR A 27 6.22 -5.29 2.47
N ASN A 28 5.67 -4.24 3.07
CA ASN A 28 6.40 -3.40 4.03
C ASN A 28 7.71 -2.86 3.48
N PHE A 29 7.64 -2.31 2.26
CA PHE A 29 8.81 -1.69 1.66
C PHE A 29 9.18 -0.41 2.40
N PHE A 30 10.37 -0.40 2.97
CA PHE A 30 10.87 0.73 3.74
C PHE A 30 11.76 1.62 2.86
N ALA A 31 11.32 2.84 2.61
CA ALA A 31 12.04 3.81 1.79
C ALA A 31 12.88 4.75 2.65
N LYS A 32 13.60 4.21 3.60
CA LYS A 32 14.45 4.96 4.54
C LYS A 32 13.63 6.05 5.26
N LYS A 33 14.10 7.29 5.27
CA LYS A 33 13.43 8.39 5.96
C LYS A 33 12.19 8.90 5.23
N LEU A 34 11.97 8.46 4.00
CA LEU A 34 10.83 8.94 3.19
C LEU A 34 9.50 8.36 3.62
N GLY A 35 9.53 7.13 4.16
CA GLY A 35 8.32 6.44 4.58
C GLY A 35 8.33 4.98 4.14
N GLU A 36 7.15 4.37 4.08
CA GLU A 36 7.03 2.98 3.63
C GLU A 36 5.79 2.79 2.76
N VAL A 37 5.79 1.71 1.99
CA VAL A 37 4.66 1.27 1.19
C VAL A 37 4.23 -0.10 1.74
N ASP A 38 2.97 -0.24 2.11
CA ASP A 38 2.49 -1.46 2.75
C ASP A 38 2.55 -2.66 1.82
N ILE A 39 2.09 -2.52 0.58
CA ILE A 39 2.08 -3.60 -0.40
C ILE A 39 2.48 -3.05 -1.75
N ILE A 40 3.38 -3.76 -2.43
CA ILE A 40 3.70 -3.51 -3.83
C ILE A 40 3.25 -4.74 -4.60
N ALA A 41 2.38 -4.55 -5.58
CA ALA A 41 1.83 -5.64 -6.37
C ALA A 41 1.82 -5.27 -7.84
N SER A 42 1.62 -6.26 -8.70
CA SER A 42 1.45 -6.01 -10.13
C SER A 42 0.30 -6.83 -10.68
N LYS A 43 -0.35 -6.28 -11.70
CA LYS A 43 -1.39 -6.97 -12.44
C LYS A 43 -1.47 -6.38 -13.84
N ASP A 44 -1.49 -7.25 -14.84
CA ASP A 44 -1.62 -6.84 -16.25
C ASP A 44 -0.59 -5.77 -16.67
N GLY A 45 0.64 -5.90 -16.17
CA GLY A 45 1.72 -5.00 -16.51
C GLY A 45 1.71 -3.67 -15.78
N ILE A 46 0.85 -3.50 -14.80
CA ILE A 46 0.73 -2.27 -14.01
C ILE A 46 1.17 -2.53 -12.58
N TYR A 47 2.05 -1.66 -12.07
CA TYR A 47 2.45 -1.71 -10.66
C TYR A 47 1.42 -0.98 -9.80
N HIS A 48 1.11 -1.57 -8.64
CA HIS A 48 0.18 -0.99 -7.67
C HIS A 48 0.91 -0.81 -6.35
N PHE A 49 0.99 0.42 -5.89
CA PHE A 49 1.59 0.77 -4.61
C PHE A 49 0.45 1.04 -3.65
N ILE A 50 0.28 0.20 -2.66
CA ILE A 50 -0.95 0.11 -1.89
C ILE A 50 -0.72 0.45 -0.42
N GLU A 51 -1.50 1.39 0.09
CA GLU A 51 -1.58 1.70 1.51
C GLU A 51 -2.76 0.95 2.11
N VAL A 52 -2.55 0.26 3.21
CA VAL A 52 -3.61 -0.47 3.91
C VAL A 52 -4.02 0.32 5.14
N LYS A 53 -5.30 0.57 5.27
CA LYS A 53 -5.88 1.23 6.44
C LYS A 53 -6.97 0.36 7.04
N SER A 54 -7.02 0.33 8.36
CA SER A 54 -7.99 -0.43 9.11
C SER A 54 -8.68 0.50 10.10
N ALA A 55 -10.00 0.37 10.22
CA ALA A 55 -10.80 1.15 11.16
C ALA A 55 -12.12 0.44 11.39
N ASN A 56 -12.87 0.90 12.39
CA ASN A 56 -14.20 0.33 12.68
C ASN A 56 -15.22 0.70 11.61
N ASP A 57 -14.97 1.77 10.86
CA ASP A 57 -15.83 2.17 9.77
C ASP A 57 -15.02 2.80 8.64
N TYR A 58 -15.63 2.84 7.47
CA TYR A 58 -15.01 3.32 6.23
C TYR A 58 -14.63 4.81 6.32
N GLU A 59 -15.52 5.61 6.87
CA GLU A 59 -15.31 7.05 6.97
C GLU A 59 -14.10 7.40 7.82
N THR A 60 -13.95 6.75 8.97
CA THR A 60 -12.79 6.95 9.83
C THR A 60 -11.50 6.56 9.11
N ALA A 61 -11.51 5.44 8.39
CA ALA A 61 -10.33 4.99 7.63
C ALA A 61 -9.94 6.00 6.56
N THR A 62 -10.89 6.52 5.79
CA THR A 62 -10.61 7.50 4.75
C THR A 62 -10.13 8.82 5.32
N ASN A 63 -10.68 9.26 6.45
CA ASN A 63 -10.25 10.50 7.11
C ASN A 63 -8.80 10.42 7.61
N ASN A 64 -8.28 9.23 7.81
CA ASN A 64 -6.89 9.02 8.21
C ASN A 64 -5.91 9.12 7.04
N LEU A 65 -6.40 9.20 5.79
CA LEU A 65 -5.56 9.37 4.62
C LEU A 65 -5.36 10.86 4.33
N THR A 66 -4.48 11.49 5.08
CA THR A 66 -4.23 12.93 4.97
C THR A 66 -3.31 13.26 3.79
N SER A 67 -3.31 14.54 3.38
CA SER A 67 -2.41 15.02 2.32
C SER A 67 -0.95 14.78 2.67
N SER A 68 -0.59 14.94 3.94
CA SER A 68 0.77 14.70 4.41
C SER A 68 1.18 13.23 4.23
N LYS A 69 0.28 12.30 4.58
CA LYS A 69 0.54 10.86 4.41
C LYS A 69 0.64 10.49 2.93
N LEU A 70 -0.23 11.04 2.09
CA LEU A 70 -0.19 10.80 0.64
C LEU A 70 1.11 11.32 0.02
N SER A 71 1.62 12.47 0.49
CA SER A 71 2.91 13.00 0.03
C SER A 71 4.06 12.06 0.38
N LYS A 72 4.04 11.48 1.58
CA LYS A 72 5.06 10.51 2.00
C LYS A 72 5.01 9.24 1.15
N ILE A 73 3.80 8.76 0.85
CA ILE A 73 3.60 7.59 0.00
C ILE A 73 4.17 7.87 -1.39
N LYS A 74 3.87 9.03 -1.99
CA LYS A 74 4.40 9.41 -3.30
C LYS A 74 5.92 9.42 -3.33
N ARG A 75 6.55 9.95 -2.30
CA ARG A 75 8.02 9.98 -2.22
C ARG A 75 8.59 8.57 -2.12
N SER A 76 7.96 7.72 -1.32
CA SER A 76 8.38 6.32 -1.18
C SER A 76 8.24 5.56 -2.50
N VAL A 77 7.15 5.79 -3.22
CA VAL A 77 6.89 5.19 -4.52
C VAL A 77 7.94 5.62 -5.54
N ASN A 78 8.23 6.92 -5.60
CA ASN A 78 9.26 7.44 -6.51
C ASN A 78 10.63 6.85 -6.21
N TYR A 79 10.95 6.68 -4.93
CA TYR A 79 12.20 6.06 -4.51
C TYR A 79 12.29 4.62 -5.03
N TYR A 80 11.22 3.85 -4.88
CA TYR A 80 11.17 2.47 -5.37
C TYR A 80 11.33 2.40 -6.89
N ILE A 81 10.58 3.24 -7.60
CA ILE A 81 10.62 3.28 -9.07
C ILE A 81 12.01 3.58 -9.58
N GLN A 82 12.68 4.58 -9.00
CA GLN A 82 14.02 4.97 -9.42
C GLN A 82 15.06 3.92 -9.06
N THR A 83 14.99 3.40 -7.85
CA THR A 83 15.95 2.41 -7.35
C THR A 83 15.90 1.10 -8.14
N ASN A 84 14.70 0.70 -8.56
CA ASN A 84 14.50 -0.56 -9.29
C ASN A 84 14.33 -0.37 -10.79
N ASP A 85 14.54 0.86 -11.29
CA ASP A 85 14.45 1.19 -12.72
C ASP A 85 13.15 0.71 -13.36
N ILE A 86 12.02 1.00 -12.69
CA ILE A 86 10.71 0.59 -13.17
C ILE A 86 10.28 1.47 -14.33
N LYS A 87 9.96 0.86 -15.47
CA LYS A 87 9.50 1.56 -16.67
C LYS A 87 8.02 1.36 -16.92
N SER A 88 7.38 0.45 -16.18
CA SER A 88 5.96 0.12 -16.33
C SER A 88 5.07 1.23 -15.78
N PRO A 89 3.83 1.31 -16.27
CA PRO A 89 2.84 2.18 -15.65
C PRO A 89 2.61 1.78 -14.19
N TYR A 90 2.20 2.73 -13.38
CA TYR A 90 1.89 2.45 -11.97
C TYR A 90 0.75 3.31 -11.47
N CYS A 91 0.15 2.88 -10.38
CA CYS A 91 -0.83 3.67 -9.65
C CYS A 91 -0.61 3.51 -8.15
N ILE A 92 -1.19 4.44 -7.40
CA ILE A 92 -1.15 4.44 -5.93
C ILE A 92 -2.57 4.23 -5.47
N ASP A 93 -2.79 3.18 -4.69
CA ASP A 93 -4.12 2.77 -4.24
C ASP A 93 -4.17 2.66 -2.72
N ALA A 94 -5.38 2.62 -2.20
CA ALA A 94 -5.60 2.33 -0.79
C ALA A 94 -6.58 1.17 -0.68
N ILE A 95 -6.31 0.28 0.28
CA ILE A 95 -7.24 -0.77 0.66
C ILE A 95 -7.69 -0.48 2.08
N ILE A 96 -9.00 -0.42 2.26
CA ILE A 96 -9.59 -0.15 3.55
C ILE A 96 -10.21 -1.43 4.09
N VAL A 97 -9.72 -1.83 5.26
CA VAL A 97 -10.22 -3.01 5.95
C VAL A 97 -11.12 -2.52 7.08
N VAL A 98 -12.41 -2.82 6.98
CA VAL A 98 -13.38 -2.42 8.00
C VAL A 98 -13.60 -3.59 8.94
N ASP A 99 -13.40 -3.35 10.22
CA ASP A 99 -13.58 -4.37 11.25
C ASP A 99 -15.01 -4.46 11.75
#